data_8e64afeef6e7a5b759e9d5cb25293609
#
_entry.id   8e64afeef6e7a5b759e9d5cb25293609
#
_cell.length_a   1.000
_cell.length_b   1.000
_cell.length_c   1.000
_cell.angle_alpha   90.00
_cell.angle_beta   90.00
_cell.angle_gamma   90.00
#
_symmetry.space_group_name_H-M   'P 1'
#
loop_
_entity.id
_entity.type
_entity.pdbx_description
1 polymer ?
#
loop_
_entity_poly.entity_id
_entity_poly.type
_entity_poly.pdbx_seq_one_letter_code
_entity_poly.pdbx_strand_id
1 'polypeptide(L)'
;MTPELEASKKRALATPPPPKPELITVNSDDGAIATAKYWVQLYGYIYTTGRTTEYEALCPSNSATCVNPVKHAKENHAAGGWMDPVQRRFTKAFRRDDFPNSMVVQVNYEYDAFNQYHEDGTVKHFDSGYRWAAVELRYVNGQWTVVRHKDEP
;
A
#
# COMPACT_ATOMS: atom_id res chain seq x y z
N MET A 1 -4.64 23.87 -15.56
CA MET A 1 -4.48 22.41 -15.71
C MET A 1 -5.02 22.00 -17.08
N THR A 2 -4.32 21.12 -17.78
CA THR A 2 -4.75 20.68 -19.12
C THR A 2 -5.93 19.69 -19.02
N PRO A 3 -6.72 19.50 -20.09
CA PRO A 3 -7.76 18.48 -20.10
C PRO A 3 -7.23 17.07 -19.85
N GLU A 4 -6.02 16.75 -20.33
CA GLU A 4 -5.36 15.45 -20.09
C GLU A 4 -5.05 15.25 -18.62
N LEU A 5 -4.55 16.26 -17.93
CA LEU A 5 -4.25 16.19 -16.50
C LEU A 5 -5.53 16.10 -15.67
N GLU A 6 -6.58 16.82 -16.03
CA GLU A 6 -7.87 16.72 -15.37
C GLU A 6 -8.45 15.32 -15.50
N ALA A 7 -8.36 14.72 -16.70
CA ALA A 7 -8.83 13.36 -16.94
C ALA A 7 -8.01 12.32 -16.14
N SER A 8 -6.69 12.52 -16.07
CA SER A 8 -5.79 11.68 -15.27
C SER A 8 -6.18 11.72 -13.79
N LYS A 9 -6.39 12.91 -13.25
CA LYS A 9 -6.80 13.09 -11.85
C LYS A 9 -8.14 12.42 -11.57
N LYS A 10 -9.10 12.60 -12.47
CA LYS A 10 -10.43 11.99 -12.33
C LYS A 10 -10.33 10.46 -12.31
N ARG A 11 -9.53 9.86 -13.19
CA ARG A 11 -9.31 8.42 -13.22
C ARG A 11 -8.66 7.93 -11.91
N ALA A 12 -7.64 8.64 -11.43
CA ALA A 12 -6.96 8.30 -10.19
C ALA A 12 -7.94 8.29 -9.01
N LEU A 13 -8.71 9.37 -8.85
CA LEU A 13 -9.65 9.52 -7.75
C LEU A 13 -10.83 8.54 -7.83
N ALA A 14 -11.12 8.00 -9.01
CA ALA A 14 -12.18 7.02 -9.21
C ALA A 14 -11.70 5.57 -8.98
N THR A 15 -10.44 5.35 -8.67
CA THR A 15 -9.90 4.02 -8.42
C THR A 15 -10.64 3.37 -7.25
N PRO A 16 -11.18 2.16 -7.43
CA PRO A 16 -11.85 1.46 -6.33
C PRO A 16 -10.85 0.95 -5.30
N PRO A 17 -11.25 0.81 -4.03
CA PRO A 17 -10.36 0.23 -3.04
C PRO A 17 -10.05 -1.24 -3.37
N PRO A 18 -8.84 -1.71 -3.03
CA PRO A 18 -8.55 -3.14 -3.18
C PRO A 18 -9.48 -3.96 -2.28
N PRO A 19 -9.89 -5.15 -2.72
CA PRO A 19 -10.81 -5.99 -1.94
C PRO A 19 -10.13 -6.47 -0.66
N LYS A 20 -10.83 -6.33 0.46
CA LYS A 20 -10.37 -6.84 1.74
C LYS A 20 -10.40 -8.36 1.72
N PRO A 21 -9.28 -9.05 2.00
CA PRO A 21 -9.26 -10.52 1.94
C PRO A 21 -10.11 -11.14 3.05
N GLU A 22 -10.86 -12.19 2.72
CA GLU A 22 -11.65 -12.93 3.72
C GLU A 22 -10.74 -13.58 4.76
N LEU A 23 -9.56 -14.02 4.36
CA LEU A 23 -8.60 -14.68 5.24
C LEU A 23 -8.01 -13.74 6.31
N ILE A 24 -8.28 -12.45 6.26
CA ILE A 24 -7.79 -11.50 7.27
C ILE A 24 -8.24 -11.85 8.69
N THR A 25 -9.35 -12.56 8.82
CA THR A 25 -9.89 -13.00 10.12
C THR A 25 -9.38 -14.37 10.56
N VAL A 26 -8.59 -15.06 9.75
CA VAL A 26 -8.10 -16.39 10.04
C VAL A 26 -6.69 -16.31 10.60
N ASN A 27 -6.52 -16.76 11.85
CA ASN A 27 -5.22 -16.75 12.54
C ASN A 27 -4.35 -17.91 12.01
N SER A 28 -3.78 -17.70 10.83
CA SER A 28 -2.95 -18.70 10.13
C SER A 28 -1.88 -17.97 9.32
N ASP A 29 -0.88 -18.72 8.84
CA ASP A 29 0.11 -18.15 7.92
C ASP A 29 -0.55 -17.63 6.64
N ASP A 30 -1.52 -18.35 6.09
CA ASP A 30 -2.24 -17.93 4.90
C ASP A 30 -3.01 -16.62 5.13
N GLY A 31 -3.61 -16.46 6.32
CA GLY A 31 -4.29 -15.23 6.70
C GLY A 31 -3.33 -14.04 6.78
N ALA A 32 -2.16 -14.24 7.38
CA ALA A 32 -1.13 -13.22 7.47
C ALA A 32 -0.59 -12.85 6.09
N ILE A 33 -0.37 -13.83 5.22
CA ILE A 33 0.12 -13.62 3.85
C ILE A 33 -0.90 -12.81 3.03
N ALA A 34 -2.17 -13.19 3.10
CA ALA A 34 -3.24 -12.45 2.41
C ALA A 34 -3.29 -10.98 2.89
N THR A 35 -3.12 -10.76 4.18
CA THR A 35 -3.14 -9.43 4.77
C THR A 35 -1.92 -8.59 4.33
N ALA A 36 -0.74 -9.19 4.25
CA ALA A 36 0.45 -8.51 3.79
C ALA A 36 0.31 -8.05 2.32
N LYS A 37 -0.26 -8.90 1.47
CA LYS A 37 -0.56 -8.52 0.08
C LYS A 37 -1.57 -7.37 0.02
N TYR A 38 -2.60 -7.43 0.82
CA TYR A 38 -3.60 -6.38 0.92
C TYR A 38 -2.97 -5.05 1.35
N TRP A 39 -2.04 -5.09 2.31
CA TRP A 39 -1.30 -3.91 2.74
C TRP A 39 -0.53 -3.26 1.60
N VAL A 40 0.16 -4.05 0.77
CA VAL A 40 0.90 -3.53 -0.40
C VAL A 40 -0.05 -2.80 -1.36
N GLN A 41 -1.23 -3.37 -1.60
CA GLN A 41 -2.22 -2.76 -2.48
C GLN A 41 -2.80 -1.47 -1.89
N LEU A 42 -3.11 -1.46 -0.60
CA LEU A 42 -3.60 -0.26 0.09
C LEU A 42 -2.57 0.86 0.12
N TYR A 43 -1.29 0.51 0.27
CA TYR A 43 -0.21 1.49 0.26
C TYR A 43 -0.24 2.33 -1.03
N GLY A 44 -0.40 1.67 -2.18
CA GLY A 44 -0.56 2.39 -3.45
C GLY A 44 -1.88 3.15 -3.54
N TYR A 45 -2.95 2.54 -3.07
CA TYR A 45 -4.28 3.12 -3.13
C TYR A 45 -4.38 4.47 -2.41
N ILE A 46 -3.77 4.60 -1.24
CA ILE A 46 -3.83 5.87 -0.49
C ILE A 46 -3.10 7.01 -1.21
N TYR A 47 -1.99 6.72 -1.90
CA TYR A 47 -1.29 7.73 -2.70
C TYR A 47 -2.05 8.09 -3.97
N THR A 48 -2.76 7.13 -4.56
CA THR A 48 -3.56 7.36 -5.77
C THR A 48 -4.80 8.19 -5.47
N THR A 49 -5.52 7.88 -4.39
CA THR A 49 -6.85 8.46 -4.11
C THR A 49 -6.88 9.47 -2.97
N GLY A 50 -5.92 9.43 -2.06
CA GLY A 50 -5.95 10.21 -0.82
C GLY A 50 -6.90 9.64 0.24
N ARG A 51 -7.55 8.50 -0.02
CA ARG A 51 -8.47 7.87 0.94
C ARG A 51 -7.69 6.90 1.82
N THR A 52 -7.61 7.21 3.11
CA THR A 52 -6.71 6.52 4.04
C THR A 52 -7.43 5.68 5.09
N THR A 53 -8.76 5.64 5.09
CA THR A 53 -9.55 4.98 6.14
C THR A 53 -9.22 3.49 6.29
N GLU A 54 -9.21 2.73 5.19
CA GLU A 54 -8.90 1.30 5.22
C GLU A 54 -7.46 1.04 5.63
N TYR A 55 -6.53 1.87 5.16
CA TYR A 55 -5.13 1.75 5.55
C TYR A 55 -4.96 1.98 7.06
N GLU A 56 -5.57 3.01 7.60
CA GLU A 56 -5.49 3.31 9.04
C GLU A 56 -6.10 2.20 9.88
N ALA A 57 -7.20 1.59 9.42
CA ALA A 57 -7.80 0.44 10.11
C ALA A 57 -6.90 -0.79 10.08
N LEU A 58 -6.18 -1.01 8.98
CA LEU A 58 -5.26 -2.14 8.83
C LEU A 58 -3.96 -1.93 9.61
N CYS A 59 -3.51 -0.69 9.74
CA CYS A 59 -2.20 -0.32 10.29
C CYS A 59 -2.40 0.67 11.45
N PRO A 60 -2.93 0.19 12.61
CA PRO A 60 -3.32 1.09 13.70
C PRO A 60 -2.17 1.52 14.61
N SER A 61 -0.95 1.02 14.39
CA SER A 61 0.19 1.37 15.23
C SER A 61 0.68 2.79 14.96
N ASN A 62 1.51 3.33 15.86
CA ASN A 62 2.16 4.62 15.67
C ASN A 62 3.53 4.52 15.01
N SER A 63 3.84 3.38 14.40
CA SER A 63 5.08 3.18 13.66
C SER A 63 5.15 4.08 12.42
N ALA A 64 6.37 4.32 11.93
CA ALA A 64 6.56 5.09 10.69
C ALA A 64 5.81 4.46 9.51
N THR A 65 5.71 3.14 9.45
CA THR A 65 4.94 2.39 8.44
C THR A 65 3.47 2.84 8.39
N CYS A 66 2.87 3.07 9.55
CA CYS A 66 1.44 3.39 9.65
C CYS A 66 1.19 4.89 9.55
N VAL A 67 2.03 5.71 10.17
CA VAL A 67 1.80 7.15 10.28
C VAL A 67 2.26 7.93 9.06
N ASN A 68 3.47 7.65 8.56
CA ASN A 68 4.07 8.47 7.51
C ASN A 68 3.35 8.40 6.16
N PRO A 69 2.98 7.22 5.65
CA PRO A 69 2.27 7.17 4.37
C PRO A 69 0.93 7.90 4.41
N VAL A 70 0.19 7.79 5.50
CA VAL A 70 -1.09 8.49 5.67
C VAL A 70 -0.87 10.00 5.63
N LYS A 71 0.11 10.48 6.36
CA LYS A 71 0.46 11.91 6.37
C LYS A 71 0.83 12.40 4.98
N HIS A 72 1.75 11.69 4.30
CA HIS A 72 2.22 12.08 2.97
C HIS A 72 1.09 12.06 1.94
N ALA A 73 0.24 11.03 1.95
CA ALA A 73 -0.89 10.94 1.04
C ALA A 73 -1.87 12.08 1.25
N LYS A 74 -2.22 12.38 2.49
CA LYS A 74 -3.14 13.49 2.80
C LYS A 74 -2.55 14.85 2.39
N GLU A 75 -1.29 15.09 2.68
CA GLU A 75 -0.62 16.34 2.32
C GLU A 75 -0.58 16.53 0.79
N ASN A 76 -0.20 15.49 0.04
CA ASN A 76 -0.12 15.56 -1.40
C ASN A 76 -1.49 15.84 -2.04
N HIS A 77 -2.53 15.16 -1.57
CA HIS A 77 -3.88 15.38 -2.10
C HIS A 77 -4.46 16.73 -1.68
N ALA A 78 -4.18 17.18 -0.46
CA ALA A 78 -4.59 18.51 0.00
C ALA A 78 -3.94 19.62 -0.83
N ALA A 79 -2.73 19.39 -1.32
CA ALA A 79 -2.03 20.31 -2.22
C ALA A 79 -2.46 20.17 -3.70
N GLY A 80 -3.46 19.32 -4.00
CA GLY A 80 -3.99 19.15 -5.35
C GLY A 80 -3.29 18.09 -6.20
N GLY A 81 -2.33 17.35 -5.63
CA GLY A 81 -1.62 16.29 -6.37
C GLY A 81 -2.37 14.95 -6.36
N TRP A 82 -1.86 14.02 -7.16
CA TRP A 82 -2.39 12.64 -7.24
C TRP A 82 -1.31 11.73 -7.81
N MET A 83 -1.58 10.43 -7.87
CA MET A 83 -0.67 9.43 -8.44
C MET A 83 -1.47 8.49 -9.33
N ASP A 84 -0.85 8.01 -10.42
CA ASP A 84 -1.49 6.99 -11.26
C ASP A 84 -1.81 5.74 -10.45
N PRO A 85 -2.89 5.01 -10.79
CA PRO A 85 -3.07 3.66 -10.29
C PRO A 85 -1.90 2.79 -10.73
N VAL A 86 -1.33 2.03 -9.80
CA VAL A 86 -0.15 1.19 -10.08
C VAL A 86 -0.56 -0.28 -10.00
N GLN A 87 -0.35 -1.00 -11.09
CA GLN A 87 -0.53 -2.45 -11.10
C GLN A 87 0.65 -3.12 -10.39
N ARG A 88 0.34 -3.99 -9.44
CA ARG A 88 1.33 -4.79 -8.72
C ARG A 88 1.01 -6.26 -8.92
N ARG A 89 2.03 -7.01 -9.29
CA ARG A 89 1.91 -8.45 -9.52
C ARG A 89 2.79 -9.15 -8.50
N PHE A 90 2.16 -9.93 -7.62
CA PHE A 90 2.88 -10.67 -6.60
C PHE A 90 3.54 -11.89 -7.22
N THR A 91 4.85 -12.00 -7.05
CA THR A 91 5.63 -13.11 -7.58
C THR A 91 5.92 -14.16 -6.51
N LYS A 92 5.99 -13.74 -5.24
CA LYS A 92 6.24 -14.64 -4.11
C LYS A 92 5.73 -13.99 -2.84
N ALA A 93 5.18 -14.80 -1.95
CA ALA A 93 4.80 -14.35 -0.60
C ALA A 93 4.92 -15.52 0.35
N PHE A 94 5.62 -15.34 1.47
CA PHE A 94 5.88 -16.41 2.41
C PHE A 94 6.16 -15.86 3.80
N ARG A 95 5.89 -16.68 4.81
CA ARG A 95 6.31 -16.38 6.18
C ARG A 95 7.81 -16.57 6.30
N ARG A 96 8.49 -15.61 6.91
CA ARG A 96 9.91 -15.69 7.23
C ARG A 96 10.09 -16.54 8.49
N ASP A 97 11.05 -17.47 8.45
CA ASP A 97 11.36 -18.37 9.57
C ASP A 97 12.47 -17.85 10.49
N ASP A 98 13.14 -16.77 10.10
CA ASP A 98 14.20 -16.14 10.89
C ASP A 98 13.67 -15.22 12.00
N PHE A 99 12.33 -15.12 12.16
CA PHE A 99 11.66 -14.38 13.23
C PHE A 99 10.69 -15.30 13.97
N PRO A 100 11.20 -16.23 14.80
CA PRO A 100 10.34 -17.29 15.37
C PRO A 100 9.27 -16.79 16.35
N ASN A 101 9.46 -15.60 16.93
CA ASN A 101 8.52 -15.04 17.91
C ASN A 101 7.60 -13.97 17.32
N SER A 102 7.63 -13.79 16.01
CA SER A 102 6.84 -12.77 15.32
C SER A 102 6.32 -13.30 13.99
N MET A 103 5.19 -12.78 13.55
CA MET A 103 4.70 -13.06 12.20
C MET A 103 5.28 -12.03 11.26
N VAL A 104 6.27 -12.44 10.47
CA VAL A 104 6.88 -11.60 9.42
C VAL A 104 6.67 -12.29 8.09
N VAL A 105 5.99 -11.60 7.19
CA VAL A 105 5.71 -12.09 5.83
C VAL A 105 6.53 -11.27 4.84
N GLN A 106 7.25 -11.96 3.97
CA GLN A 106 7.93 -11.32 2.84
C GLN A 106 7.03 -11.40 1.61
N VAL A 107 6.83 -10.25 0.95
CA VAL A 107 6.03 -10.14 -0.26
C VAL A 107 6.91 -9.56 -1.35
N ASN A 108 7.09 -10.32 -2.42
CA ASN A 108 7.84 -9.91 -3.59
C ASN A 108 6.85 -9.55 -4.70
N TYR A 109 7.07 -8.41 -5.36
CA TYR A 109 6.15 -7.99 -6.41
C TYR A 109 6.85 -7.16 -7.48
N GLU A 110 6.26 -7.20 -8.66
CA GLU A 110 6.61 -6.34 -9.78
C GLU A 110 5.57 -5.23 -9.89
N TYR A 111 5.97 -4.06 -10.36
CA TYR A 111 5.06 -2.95 -10.60
C TYR A 111 5.36 -2.29 -11.94
N ASP A 112 4.31 -1.77 -12.57
CA ASP A 112 4.42 -1.04 -13.82
C ASP A 112 4.88 0.40 -13.55
N ALA A 113 5.44 1.04 -14.58
CA ALA A 113 5.79 2.46 -14.53
C ALA A 113 4.56 3.31 -14.20
N PHE A 114 4.77 4.39 -13.47
CA PHE A 114 3.70 5.29 -13.08
C PHE A 114 4.23 6.70 -12.87
N ASN A 115 3.31 7.66 -12.84
CA ASN A 115 3.63 9.07 -12.60
C ASN A 115 2.97 9.57 -11.31
N GLN A 116 3.67 10.45 -10.65
CA GLN A 116 3.13 11.26 -9.55
C GLN A 116 3.00 12.70 -10.06
N TYR A 117 1.83 13.29 -9.84
CA TYR A 117 1.48 14.61 -10.35
C TYR A 117 1.35 15.61 -9.21
N HIS A 118 1.82 16.82 -9.46
CA HIS A 118 1.69 17.95 -8.55
C HIS A 118 0.77 19.01 -9.15
N GLU A 119 0.11 19.79 -8.31
CA GLU A 119 -0.85 20.80 -8.76
C GLU A 119 -0.21 21.86 -9.69
N ASP A 120 1.08 22.16 -9.49
CA ASP A 120 1.83 23.12 -10.31
C ASP A 120 2.13 22.61 -11.73
N GLY A 121 1.71 21.40 -12.06
CA GLY A 121 1.93 20.78 -13.37
C GLY A 121 3.20 19.97 -13.47
N THR A 122 4.01 19.91 -12.42
CA THR A 122 5.20 19.04 -12.43
C THR A 122 4.79 17.58 -12.28
N VAL A 123 5.51 16.72 -13.01
CA VAL A 123 5.26 15.27 -13.04
C VAL A 123 6.56 14.54 -12.71
N LYS A 124 6.50 13.66 -11.71
CA LYS A 124 7.62 12.78 -11.38
C LYS A 124 7.32 11.39 -11.93
N HIS A 125 8.19 10.91 -12.82
CA HIS A 125 8.07 9.59 -13.42
C HIS A 125 8.84 8.54 -12.62
N PHE A 126 8.22 7.36 -12.43
CA PHE A 126 8.84 6.19 -11.83
C PHE A 126 8.81 5.06 -12.84
N ASP A 127 9.97 4.48 -13.13
CA ASP A 127 10.07 3.32 -14.03
C ASP A 127 9.48 2.08 -13.38
N SER A 128 9.05 1.12 -14.21
CA SER A 128 8.66 -0.20 -13.74
C SER A 128 9.81 -0.86 -13.00
N GLY A 129 9.50 -1.73 -12.08
CA GLY A 129 10.51 -2.36 -11.28
C GLY A 129 10.03 -3.56 -10.48
N TYR A 130 10.93 -4.01 -9.63
CA TYR A 130 10.74 -5.14 -8.73
C TYR A 130 11.07 -4.69 -7.32
N ARG A 131 10.27 -5.14 -6.36
CA ARG A 131 10.49 -4.79 -4.96
C ARG A 131 10.04 -5.92 -4.05
N TRP A 132 10.61 -5.97 -2.85
CA TRP A 132 10.07 -6.81 -1.81
C TRP A 132 9.99 -6.05 -0.49
N ALA A 133 9.02 -6.46 0.32
CA ALA A 133 8.81 -5.91 1.65
C ALA A 133 8.67 -7.04 2.65
N ALA A 134 9.29 -6.87 3.81
CA ALA A 134 9.07 -7.73 4.96
C ALA A 134 8.10 -6.99 5.89
N VAL A 135 6.93 -7.60 6.12
CA VAL A 135 5.82 -6.99 6.86
C VAL A 135 5.64 -7.76 8.16
N GLU A 136 5.71 -7.05 9.28
CA GLU A 136 5.39 -7.62 10.58
C GLU A 136 3.90 -7.41 10.86
N LEU A 137 3.20 -8.50 11.18
CA LEU A 137 1.77 -8.50 11.44
C LEU A 137 1.48 -9.04 12.83
N ARG A 138 0.34 -8.64 13.37
CA ARG A 138 -0.16 -9.11 14.66
C ARG A 138 -1.64 -9.42 14.54
N TYR A 139 -2.05 -10.57 15.09
CA TYR A 139 -3.46 -10.96 15.14
C TYR A 139 -4.07 -10.36 16.40
N VAL A 140 -5.00 -9.40 16.23
CA VAL A 140 -5.59 -8.67 17.35
C VAL A 140 -7.08 -8.53 17.11
N ASN A 141 -7.88 -8.80 18.11
CA ASN A 141 -9.34 -8.63 18.06
C ASN A 141 -9.98 -9.31 16.85
N GLY A 142 -9.53 -10.51 16.53
CA GLY A 142 -10.15 -11.33 15.49
C GLY A 142 -9.66 -11.06 14.07
N GLN A 143 -8.61 -10.26 13.88
CA GLN A 143 -8.06 -10.04 12.55
C GLN A 143 -6.57 -9.71 12.58
N TRP A 144 -5.91 -9.91 11.45
CA TRP A 144 -4.53 -9.48 11.25
C TRP A 144 -4.45 -7.97 11.06
N THR A 145 -3.45 -7.36 11.70
CA THR A 145 -3.10 -5.95 11.52
C THR A 145 -1.63 -5.83 11.20
N VAL A 146 -1.25 -4.76 10.51
CA VAL A 146 0.15 -4.46 10.19
C VAL A 146 0.76 -3.61 11.30
N VAL A 147 1.95 -3.99 11.75
CA VAL A 147 2.70 -3.28 12.79
C VAL A 147 3.75 -2.39 12.16
N ARG A 148 4.59 -2.96 11.30
CA ARG A 148 5.68 -2.24 10.62
C ARG A 148 6.15 -3.05 9.42
N HIS A 149 6.96 -2.40 8.58
CA HIS A 149 7.57 -3.08 7.44
C HIS A 149 9.00 -2.60 7.23
N LYS A 150 9.73 -3.37 6.43
CA LYS A 150 11.04 -3.00 5.91
C LYS A 150 11.07 -3.34 4.42
N ASP A 151 11.38 -2.34 3.59
CA ASP A 151 11.55 -2.53 2.16
C ASP A 151 13.01 -2.83 1.85
N GLU A 152 13.21 -3.69 0.85
CA GLU A 152 14.51 -3.88 0.23
C GLU A 152 14.35 -3.69 -1.28
N PRO A 153 15.28 -2.98 -1.92
CA PRO A 153 15.24 -2.79 -3.36
C PRO A 153 15.57 -4.08 -4.12
#